data_3c0a2b5295a43eb5ba8fec4889d6a842
#
_entry.id   3c0a2b5295a43eb5ba8fec4889d6a842
#
_cell.length_a   1.000
_cell.length_b   1.000
_cell.length_c   1.000
_cell.angle_alpha   90.00
_cell.angle_beta   90.00
_cell.angle_gamma   90.00
#
_symmetry.space_group_name_H-M   'P 1'
#
loop_
_entity.id
_entity.type
_entity.pdbx_description
1 polymer ?
#
loop_
_entity_poly.entity_id
_entity_poly.type
_entity_poly.pdbx_seq_one_letter_code
_entity_poly.pdbx_strand_id
1 'polypeptide(L)'
;MRLPLPLLALLICTSFARADDIVPDDAKLEKIFDAGLVLTEGVAVAPDGTVYFSDITFTHVNREKKEPIEAGHIWKLDPKTLKATIFRSPSGMSNGLKFDANGDLLAAEGSDHGGRRVTRTDMKTGKAYILASSFEGRTFNSPNDLTIDEKGRIYFSDPRYLGHEPIDQPVQAVYRIDVDGSIHRIVTDAGKCNGVAVSPDQKSLYVVSNDNGNTGIGRLPKDTPARKGAMALHAYDLAPDGTAKFRKTLVDYAPQDGPDGLVCDKDGNLWVAVRDETKPGIHVYSPEGKVLSYIKTELPTNVGFGRGAESKTLYITAGKSLYRIKTNKEGYQLPAK
;
A
#
# COMPACT_ATOMS: atom_id res chain seq x y z
N MET A 1 22.07 -52.34 40.11
CA MET A 1 22.36 -50.86 40.27
C MET A 1 22.20 -50.22 38.93
N ARG A 2 21.09 -49.49 38.69
CA ARG A 2 20.83 -48.73 37.45
C ARG A 2 21.09 -47.24 37.81
N LEU A 3 22.03 -46.64 37.11
CA LEU A 3 22.31 -45.18 37.21
C LEU A 3 21.23 -44.41 36.43
N PRO A 4 20.74 -43.29 36.96
CA PRO A 4 19.81 -42.41 36.21
C PRO A 4 20.58 -41.57 35.20
N LEU A 5 20.05 -41.46 33.93
CA LEU A 5 20.48 -40.48 32.95
C LEU A 5 20.04 -39.09 33.35
N PRO A 6 20.88 -38.07 33.16
CA PRO A 6 20.48 -36.69 33.41
C PRO A 6 19.57 -36.21 32.26
N LEU A 7 18.42 -35.67 32.63
CA LEU A 7 17.48 -34.97 31.74
C LEU A 7 18.11 -33.63 31.34
N LEU A 8 18.54 -33.53 30.09
CA LEU A 8 19.05 -32.28 29.52
C LEU A 8 17.84 -31.38 29.18
N ALA A 9 17.54 -30.41 30.04
CA ALA A 9 16.53 -29.40 29.77
C ALA A 9 17.04 -28.44 28.70
N LEU A 10 16.49 -28.55 27.49
CA LEU A 10 16.72 -27.62 26.40
C LEU A 10 16.01 -26.30 26.74
N LEU A 11 16.74 -25.31 27.25
CA LEU A 11 16.24 -23.94 27.37
C LEU A 11 16.06 -23.36 25.95
N ILE A 12 14.83 -23.36 25.46
CA ILE A 12 14.47 -22.58 24.26
C ILE A 12 14.44 -21.12 24.70
N CYS A 13 15.54 -20.41 24.43
CA CYS A 13 15.61 -18.96 24.62
C CYS A 13 14.81 -18.31 23.48
N THR A 14 13.53 -18.05 23.70
CA THR A 14 12.74 -17.19 22.81
C THR A 14 13.20 -15.75 23.02
N SER A 15 14.11 -15.28 22.18
CA SER A 15 14.45 -13.85 22.12
C SER A 15 13.21 -13.09 21.69
N PHE A 16 12.56 -12.40 22.60
CA PHE A 16 11.60 -11.37 22.26
C PHE A 16 12.38 -10.22 21.62
N ALA A 17 12.15 -9.93 20.32
CA ALA A 17 12.66 -8.72 19.71
C ALA A 17 12.22 -7.52 20.56
N ARG A 18 13.17 -6.68 20.98
CA ARG A 18 12.87 -5.42 21.65
C ARG A 18 12.34 -4.42 20.60
N ALA A 19 11.54 -3.45 21.02
CA ALA A 19 11.08 -2.37 20.16
C ALA A 19 12.26 -1.63 19.47
N ASP A 20 13.37 -1.50 20.17
CA ASP A 20 14.65 -0.93 19.71
C ASP A 20 15.27 -1.67 18.51
N ASP A 21 14.89 -2.96 18.31
CA ASP A 21 15.36 -3.75 17.16
C ASP A 21 14.67 -3.37 15.83
N ILE A 22 13.59 -2.61 15.87
CA ILE A 22 12.77 -2.24 14.71
C ILE A 22 13.03 -0.79 14.29
N VAL A 23 12.92 0.14 15.23
CA VAL A 23 13.16 1.58 15.03
C VAL A 23 14.15 2.04 16.10
N PRO A 24 15.25 2.74 15.74
CA PRO A 24 16.18 3.28 16.73
C PRO A 24 15.46 4.24 17.69
N ASP A 25 15.85 4.24 18.98
CA ASP A 25 15.26 5.10 20.01
C ASP A 25 15.40 6.60 19.70
N ASP A 26 16.48 6.98 19.03
CA ASP A 26 16.81 8.35 18.64
C ASP A 26 16.28 8.72 17.25
N ALA A 27 15.60 7.80 16.56
CA ALA A 27 15.04 8.05 15.22
C ALA A 27 13.98 9.14 15.26
N LYS A 28 14.10 10.10 14.35
CA LYS A 28 13.17 11.23 14.24
C LYS A 28 12.37 11.14 12.97
N LEU A 29 11.05 11.30 13.11
CA LEU A 29 10.17 11.48 11.96
C LEU A 29 10.40 12.88 11.39
N GLU A 30 10.86 12.94 10.16
CA GLU A 30 11.18 14.18 9.45
C GLU A 30 10.16 14.42 8.33
N LYS A 31 9.50 15.59 8.33
CA LYS A 31 8.65 16.05 7.24
C LYS A 31 9.54 16.61 6.15
N ILE A 32 9.54 15.99 4.95
CA ILE A 32 10.41 16.35 3.84
C ILE A 32 9.69 16.97 2.64
N PHE A 33 8.35 16.97 2.68
CA PHE A 33 7.47 17.62 1.70
C PHE A 33 6.14 17.99 2.37
N ASP A 34 5.55 19.13 1.98
CA ASP A 34 4.32 19.69 2.58
C ASP A 34 3.53 20.55 1.58
N ALA A 35 3.51 20.17 0.31
CA ALA A 35 2.87 20.95 -0.76
C ALA A 35 1.87 20.13 -1.58
N GLY A 36 1.33 19.04 -1.00
CA GLY A 36 0.30 18.23 -1.62
C GLY A 36 -1.01 18.97 -1.83
N LEU A 37 -1.76 18.57 -2.84
CA LEU A 37 -3.05 19.16 -3.19
C LEU A 37 -4.11 18.87 -2.14
N VAL A 38 -4.41 17.59 -1.94
CA VAL A 38 -5.41 17.12 -0.98
C VAL A 38 -4.91 15.98 -0.12
N LEU A 39 -4.41 14.90 -0.73
CA LEU A 39 -4.00 13.70 -0.02
C LEU A 39 -2.84 13.02 -0.75
N THR A 40 -1.66 13.01 -0.14
CA THR A 40 -0.54 12.23 -0.65
C THR A 40 -0.80 10.74 -0.43
N GLU A 41 -0.37 9.92 -1.39
CA GLU A 41 -0.65 8.48 -1.45
C GLU A 41 0.57 7.71 -1.95
N GLY A 42 0.38 6.48 -2.31
CA GLY A 42 1.35 5.48 -2.72
C GLY A 42 2.76 5.98 -2.97
N VAL A 43 3.71 5.53 -2.16
CA VAL A 43 5.11 5.95 -2.25
C VAL A 43 5.99 4.80 -2.73
N ALA A 44 6.84 5.08 -3.72
CA ALA A 44 7.80 4.13 -4.27
C ALA A 44 9.16 4.78 -4.51
N VAL A 45 10.24 4.05 -4.29
CA VAL A 45 11.60 4.53 -4.50
C VAL A 45 12.21 3.84 -5.72
N ALA A 46 12.68 4.66 -6.66
CA ALA A 46 13.32 4.20 -7.89
C ALA A 46 14.69 3.54 -7.60
N PRO A 47 15.23 2.76 -8.54
CA PRO A 47 16.57 2.17 -8.39
C PRO A 47 17.69 3.20 -8.14
N ASP A 48 17.56 4.43 -8.63
CA ASP A 48 18.51 5.53 -8.41
C ASP A 48 18.35 6.26 -7.07
N GLY A 49 17.34 5.87 -6.26
CA GLY A 49 17.01 6.45 -4.98
C GLY A 49 16.02 7.62 -5.02
N THR A 50 15.58 8.06 -6.21
CA THR A 50 14.54 9.08 -6.33
C THR A 50 13.21 8.57 -5.77
N VAL A 51 12.54 9.39 -4.94
CA VAL A 51 11.27 9.04 -4.33
C VAL A 51 10.11 9.54 -5.18
N TYR A 52 9.17 8.66 -5.50
CA TYR A 52 7.94 8.98 -6.22
C TYR A 52 6.75 8.74 -5.29
N PHE A 53 5.78 9.64 -5.32
CA PHE A 53 4.55 9.49 -4.54
C PHE A 53 3.37 10.13 -5.26
N SER A 54 2.21 9.55 -5.09
CA SER A 54 0.96 10.04 -5.63
C SER A 54 0.41 11.17 -4.77
N ASP A 55 -0.38 12.04 -5.40
CA ASP A 55 -1.13 13.10 -4.76
C ASP A 55 -2.52 13.13 -5.41
N ILE A 56 -3.49 12.60 -4.70
CA ILE A 56 -4.86 12.51 -5.20
C ILE A 56 -5.63 13.79 -4.88
N THR A 57 -6.55 14.14 -5.77
CA THR A 57 -7.50 15.23 -5.57
C THR A 57 -8.89 14.68 -5.30
N PHE A 58 -9.72 15.45 -4.60
CA PHE A 58 -11.13 15.15 -4.46
C PHE A 58 -11.92 16.18 -5.25
N THR A 59 -12.61 15.75 -6.31
CA THR A 59 -13.26 16.69 -7.22
C THR A 59 -14.32 17.55 -6.55
N HIS A 60 -14.96 17.07 -5.47
CA HIS A 60 -15.89 17.89 -4.69
C HIS A 60 -15.17 19.07 -4.01
N VAL A 61 -13.92 18.90 -3.56
CA VAL A 61 -13.14 19.98 -2.95
C VAL A 61 -12.84 21.06 -3.99
N ASN A 62 -12.45 20.66 -5.21
CA ASN A 62 -12.22 21.59 -6.30
C ASN A 62 -13.50 22.38 -6.66
N ARG A 63 -14.65 21.66 -6.74
CA ARG A 63 -15.96 22.27 -7.04
C ARG A 63 -16.39 23.27 -5.97
N GLU A 64 -16.21 22.95 -4.71
CA GLU A 64 -16.52 23.87 -3.59
C GLU A 64 -15.67 25.14 -3.67
N LYS A 65 -14.40 25.02 -4.02
CA LYS A 65 -13.47 26.13 -4.22
C LYS A 65 -13.62 26.83 -5.56
N LYS A 66 -14.43 26.29 -6.49
CA LYS A 66 -14.56 26.76 -7.88
C LYS A 66 -13.24 26.75 -8.64
N GLU A 67 -12.38 25.78 -8.35
CA GLU A 67 -11.11 25.55 -9.01
C GLU A 67 -11.25 24.52 -10.14
N PRO A 68 -10.37 24.53 -11.15
CA PRO A 68 -10.32 23.46 -12.15
C PRO A 68 -10.10 22.10 -11.49
N ILE A 69 -10.70 21.06 -12.08
CA ILE A 69 -10.50 19.69 -11.62
C ILE A 69 -9.18 19.16 -12.20
N GLU A 70 -8.27 18.82 -11.31
CA GLU A 70 -7.04 18.11 -11.65
C GLU A 70 -7.15 16.65 -11.21
N ALA A 71 -6.86 15.71 -12.14
CA ALA A 71 -6.97 14.28 -11.85
C ALA A 71 -5.66 13.74 -11.26
N GLY A 72 -5.23 14.33 -10.15
CA GLY A 72 -4.06 13.94 -9.36
C GLY A 72 -2.70 14.24 -10.00
N HIS A 73 -1.66 14.12 -9.18
CA HIS A 73 -0.26 14.24 -9.59
C HIS A 73 0.53 12.99 -9.18
N ILE A 74 1.66 12.75 -9.86
CA ILE A 74 2.78 12.00 -9.30
C ILE A 74 3.92 12.98 -9.11
N TRP A 75 4.40 13.09 -7.89
CA TRP A 75 5.59 13.83 -7.54
C TRP A 75 6.84 12.97 -7.66
N LYS A 76 7.97 13.60 -7.96
CA LYS A 76 9.31 13.03 -7.73
C LYS A 76 10.10 13.95 -6.83
N LEU A 77 10.79 13.38 -5.84
CA LEU A 77 11.58 14.06 -4.84
C LEU A 77 12.99 13.45 -4.81
N ASP A 78 13.99 14.32 -4.88
CA ASP A 78 15.38 13.94 -4.58
C ASP A 78 15.57 13.95 -3.05
N PRO A 79 15.83 12.80 -2.41
CA PRO A 79 15.91 12.71 -0.96
C PRO A 79 17.14 13.40 -0.36
N LYS A 80 18.15 13.76 -1.18
CA LYS A 80 19.35 14.48 -0.75
C LYS A 80 19.15 15.97 -0.70
N THR A 81 18.51 16.52 -1.74
CA THR A 81 18.30 17.98 -1.87
C THR A 81 16.92 18.40 -1.38
N LEU A 82 16.01 17.46 -1.13
CA LEU A 82 14.60 17.64 -0.81
C LEU A 82 13.83 18.44 -1.87
N LYS A 83 14.36 18.51 -3.09
CA LYS A 83 13.68 19.17 -4.20
C LYS A 83 12.62 18.24 -4.77
N ALA A 84 11.37 18.68 -4.68
CA ALA A 84 10.24 18.01 -5.32
C ALA A 84 9.85 18.71 -6.62
N THR A 85 9.43 17.93 -7.62
CA THR A 85 8.86 18.40 -8.88
C THR A 85 7.77 17.45 -9.33
N ILE A 86 6.80 17.96 -10.10
CA ILE A 86 5.77 17.11 -10.70
C ILE A 86 6.42 16.21 -11.76
N PHE A 87 6.24 14.90 -11.62
CA PHE A 87 6.66 13.91 -12.61
C PHE A 87 5.57 13.71 -13.68
N ARG A 88 4.30 13.59 -13.23
CA ARG A 88 3.16 13.39 -14.14
C ARG A 88 1.93 14.14 -13.64
N SER A 89 1.32 14.94 -14.52
CA SER A 89 0.04 15.61 -14.31
C SER A 89 -0.69 15.75 -15.65
N PRO A 90 -1.99 15.39 -15.74
CA PRO A 90 -2.74 14.67 -14.71
C PRO A 90 -2.19 13.25 -14.56
N SER A 91 -2.26 12.70 -13.35
CA SER A 91 -1.79 11.34 -13.08
C SER A 91 -2.84 10.25 -13.35
N GLY A 92 -4.06 10.64 -13.69
CA GLY A 92 -5.19 9.74 -13.79
C GLY A 92 -5.69 9.28 -12.40
N MET A 93 -5.56 10.12 -11.39
CA MET A 93 -5.85 9.78 -9.99
C MET A 93 -5.03 8.57 -9.53
N SER A 94 -3.71 8.58 -9.85
CA SER A 94 -2.80 7.55 -9.36
C SER A 94 -2.84 7.49 -7.83
N ASN A 95 -2.85 6.28 -7.30
CA ASN A 95 -2.79 5.99 -5.87
C ASN A 95 -1.54 5.13 -5.60
N GLY A 96 -1.62 3.80 -5.47
CA GLY A 96 -0.47 2.94 -5.27
C GLY A 96 0.56 3.02 -6.39
N LEU A 97 1.84 3.06 -6.02
CA LEU A 97 2.98 3.09 -6.92
C LEU A 97 3.96 1.96 -6.56
N LYS A 98 4.57 1.31 -7.55
CA LYS A 98 5.70 0.37 -7.37
C LYS A 98 6.63 0.41 -8.57
N PHE A 99 7.91 0.19 -8.33
CA PHE A 99 8.88 -0.07 -9.41
C PHE A 99 8.99 -1.56 -9.67
N ASP A 100 8.89 -1.96 -10.93
CA ASP A 100 9.15 -3.34 -11.33
C ASP A 100 10.65 -3.67 -11.37
N ALA A 101 10.98 -4.92 -11.68
CA ALA A 101 12.35 -5.39 -11.73
C ALA A 101 13.20 -4.76 -12.86
N ASN A 102 12.56 -4.13 -13.86
CA ASN A 102 13.23 -3.38 -14.92
C ASN A 102 13.44 -1.91 -14.57
N GLY A 103 12.89 -1.46 -13.43
CA GLY A 103 12.93 -0.07 -12.99
C GLY A 103 11.84 0.80 -13.62
N ASP A 104 10.81 0.21 -14.20
CA ASP A 104 9.64 0.93 -14.72
C ASP A 104 8.60 1.16 -13.61
N LEU A 105 7.93 2.32 -13.66
CA LEU A 105 6.96 2.72 -12.66
C LEU A 105 5.56 2.19 -12.97
N LEU A 106 5.02 1.36 -12.08
CA LEU A 106 3.62 0.95 -12.09
C LEU A 106 2.78 1.92 -11.27
N ALA A 107 1.57 2.20 -11.73
CA ALA A 107 0.60 3.01 -11.03
C ALA A 107 -0.80 2.38 -11.10
N ALA A 108 -1.47 2.29 -9.95
CA ALA A 108 -2.90 2.05 -9.86
C ALA A 108 -3.61 3.40 -10.00
N GLU A 109 -4.37 3.57 -11.08
CA GLU A 109 -5.11 4.80 -11.37
C GLU A 109 -6.58 4.62 -10.96
N GLY A 110 -7.03 5.43 -10.00
CA GLY A 110 -8.34 5.31 -9.37
C GLY A 110 -9.48 5.95 -10.16
N SER A 111 -10.60 6.14 -9.47
CA SER A 111 -11.81 6.84 -9.95
C SER A 111 -11.77 8.34 -9.62
N ASP A 112 -12.91 9.02 -9.74
CA ASP A 112 -13.10 10.46 -9.56
C ASP A 112 -12.40 11.30 -10.65
N HIS A 113 -12.76 11.04 -11.91
CA HIS A 113 -12.12 11.51 -13.14
C HIS A 113 -10.75 10.89 -13.43
N GLY A 114 -10.42 9.78 -12.76
CA GLY A 114 -9.18 9.03 -12.97
C GLY A 114 -9.26 8.00 -14.08
N GLY A 115 -8.15 7.26 -14.25
CA GLY A 115 -7.99 6.30 -15.33
C GLY A 115 -8.75 4.98 -15.14
N ARG A 116 -9.05 4.58 -13.91
CA ARG A 116 -9.66 3.30 -13.50
C ARG A 116 -8.93 2.12 -14.13
N ARG A 117 -7.60 2.11 -14.01
CA ARG A 117 -6.71 1.17 -14.71
C ARG A 117 -5.38 1.00 -13.99
N VAL A 118 -4.61 0.02 -14.41
CA VAL A 118 -3.20 -0.12 -14.02
C VAL A 118 -2.33 0.23 -15.22
N THR A 119 -1.32 1.07 -14.99
CA THR A 119 -0.38 1.51 -16.02
C THR A 119 1.07 1.19 -15.66
N ARG A 120 1.93 1.06 -16.69
CA ARG A 120 3.39 1.01 -16.58
C ARG A 120 3.98 2.18 -17.33
N THR A 121 4.82 2.97 -16.67
CA THR A 121 5.62 4.02 -17.30
C THR A 121 7.03 3.51 -17.55
N ASP A 122 7.43 3.46 -18.81
CA ASP A 122 8.83 3.28 -19.23
C ASP A 122 9.62 4.51 -18.74
N MET A 123 10.49 4.31 -17.78
CA MET A 123 11.22 5.41 -17.14
C MET A 123 12.30 6.02 -18.01
N LYS A 124 12.68 5.36 -19.11
CA LYS A 124 13.66 5.89 -20.08
C LYS A 124 13.01 6.86 -21.06
N THR A 125 11.77 6.55 -21.48
CA THR A 125 11.05 7.32 -22.50
C THR A 125 9.96 8.24 -21.93
N GLY A 126 9.53 8.00 -20.66
CA GLY A 126 8.40 8.67 -20.02
C GLY A 126 7.02 8.23 -20.55
N LYS A 127 6.96 7.24 -21.44
CA LYS A 127 5.69 6.75 -22.00
C LYS A 127 4.97 5.82 -21.03
N ALA A 128 3.68 6.09 -20.78
CA ALA A 128 2.82 5.23 -19.98
C ALA A 128 1.99 4.30 -20.87
N TYR A 129 1.98 3.01 -20.54
CA TYR A 129 1.22 1.96 -21.20
C TYR A 129 0.16 1.40 -20.28
N ILE A 130 -1.04 1.11 -20.81
CA ILE A 130 -2.12 0.47 -20.03
C ILE A 130 -1.82 -1.02 -19.95
N LEU A 131 -1.79 -1.57 -18.74
CA LEU A 131 -1.65 -3.00 -18.49
C LEU A 131 -3.01 -3.68 -18.33
N ALA A 132 -3.94 -3.03 -17.63
CA ALA A 132 -5.30 -3.53 -17.41
C ALA A 132 -6.24 -2.36 -17.16
N SER A 133 -7.44 -2.37 -17.77
CA SER A 133 -8.50 -1.36 -17.57
C SER A 133 -9.88 -1.96 -17.34
N SER A 134 -10.03 -3.28 -17.53
CA SER A 134 -11.30 -3.97 -17.35
C SER A 134 -11.08 -5.45 -17.03
N PHE A 135 -12.10 -6.07 -16.47
CA PHE A 135 -12.18 -7.51 -16.25
C PHE A 135 -13.58 -8.00 -16.65
N GLU A 136 -13.66 -9.08 -17.43
CA GLU A 136 -14.92 -9.65 -17.94
C GLU A 136 -15.83 -8.58 -18.62
N GLY A 137 -15.22 -7.68 -19.43
CA GLY A 137 -15.93 -6.63 -20.15
C GLY A 137 -16.42 -5.46 -19.31
N ARG A 138 -16.09 -5.41 -18.01
CA ARG A 138 -16.48 -4.34 -17.09
C ARG A 138 -15.27 -3.56 -16.63
N THR A 139 -15.34 -2.24 -16.60
CA THR A 139 -14.30 -1.35 -16.09
C THR A 139 -14.03 -1.64 -14.61
N PHE A 140 -12.78 -1.51 -14.18
CA PHE A 140 -12.45 -1.58 -12.75
C PHE A 140 -13.15 -0.48 -11.95
N ASN A 141 -13.38 -0.71 -10.65
CA ASN A 141 -14.03 0.24 -9.78
C ASN A 141 -13.14 1.46 -9.51
N SER A 142 -11.99 1.22 -8.92
CA SER A 142 -10.99 2.25 -8.58
C SER A 142 -9.69 1.59 -8.14
N PRO A 143 -8.85 1.08 -9.06
CA PRO A 143 -7.57 0.51 -8.68
C PRO A 143 -6.85 1.42 -7.69
N ASN A 144 -6.45 0.84 -6.54
CA ASN A 144 -5.98 1.59 -5.38
C ASN A 144 -4.51 1.29 -5.07
N ASP A 145 -4.18 0.14 -4.50
CA ASP A 145 -2.79 -0.21 -4.20
C ASP A 145 -2.35 -1.43 -5.02
N LEU A 146 -1.02 -1.61 -5.15
CA LEU A 146 -0.46 -2.70 -5.93
C LEU A 146 0.87 -3.21 -5.37
N THR A 147 1.15 -4.48 -5.66
CA THR A 147 2.41 -5.14 -5.36
C THR A 147 2.81 -6.06 -6.52
N ILE A 148 4.07 -6.49 -6.55
CA ILE A 148 4.62 -7.32 -7.61
C ILE A 148 5.37 -8.49 -6.97
N ASP A 149 5.18 -9.70 -7.48
CA ASP A 149 5.96 -10.86 -7.04
C ASP A 149 7.25 -11.06 -7.88
N GLU A 150 8.11 -11.95 -7.44
CA GLU A 150 9.38 -12.24 -8.12
C GLU A 150 9.21 -12.86 -9.52
N LYS A 151 8.03 -13.38 -9.84
CA LYS A 151 7.68 -13.85 -11.19
C LYS A 151 7.25 -12.72 -12.12
N GLY A 152 7.08 -11.50 -11.57
CA GLY A 152 6.63 -10.32 -12.30
C GLY A 152 5.11 -10.20 -12.46
N ARG A 153 4.34 -10.99 -11.70
CA ARG A 153 2.88 -10.85 -11.64
C ARG A 153 2.53 -9.67 -10.75
N ILE A 154 1.56 -8.89 -11.19
CA ILE A 154 1.11 -7.68 -10.49
C ILE A 154 -0.20 -7.97 -9.79
N TYR A 155 -0.27 -7.70 -8.50
CA TYR A 155 -1.47 -7.81 -7.68
C TYR A 155 -1.95 -6.41 -7.34
N PHE A 156 -3.23 -6.12 -7.55
CA PHE A 156 -3.78 -4.81 -7.23
C PHE A 156 -5.18 -4.92 -6.63
N SER A 157 -5.50 -4.02 -5.72
CA SER A 157 -6.82 -3.89 -5.12
C SER A 157 -7.71 -2.96 -5.95
N ASP A 158 -9.01 -3.26 -6.00
CA ASP A 158 -10.01 -2.50 -6.77
C ASP A 158 -11.22 -2.13 -5.91
N PRO A 159 -11.05 -1.31 -4.86
CA PRO A 159 -12.15 -0.82 -4.04
C PRO A 159 -12.91 0.32 -4.73
N ARG A 160 -13.91 0.89 -4.03
CA ARG A 160 -14.51 2.16 -4.37
C ARG A 160 -14.65 3.02 -3.13
N TYR A 161 -13.89 4.10 -3.05
CA TYR A 161 -13.97 5.12 -2.01
C TYR A 161 -14.58 6.42 -2.53
N LEU A 162 -14.19 6.82 -3.71
CA LEU A 162 -14.52 8.11 -4.32
C LEU A 162 -15.07 7.92 -5.73
N GLY A 163 -15.57 9.03 -6.29
CA GLY A 163 -15.91 9.16 -7.68
C GLY A 163 -17.40 9.00 -7.96
N HIS A 164 -17.81 9.63 -9.04
CA HIS A 164 -19.19 9.69 -9.53
C HIS A 164 -19.47 8.64 -10.62
N GLU A 165 -18.43 7.96 -11.10
CA GLU A 165 -18.55 6.94 -12.15
C GLU A 165 -19.31 5.72 -11.65
N PRO A 166 -19.92 4.93 -12.54
CA PRO A 166 -20.57 3.67 -12.19
C PRO A 166 -19.62 2.71 -11.47
N ILE A 167 -20.15 1.93 -10.54
CA ILE A 167 -19.50 0.77 -9.95
C ILE A 167 -19.84 -0.41 -10.87
N ASP A 168 -18.88 -0.79 -11.73
CA ASP A 168 -19.15 -1.77 -12.78
C ASP A 168 -18.82 -3.19 -12.34
N GLN A 169 -17.79 -3.39 -11.50
CA GLN A 169 -17.48 -4.71 -10.98
C GLN A 169 -18.46 -5.12 -9.89
N PRO A 170 -18.92 -6.39 -9.89
CA PRO A 170 -19.93 -6.87 -8.95
C PRO A 170 -19.45 -6.97 -7.51
N VAL A 171 -18.13 -7.03 -7.31
CA VAL A 171 -17.45 -7.12 -6.01
C VAL A 171 -16.21 -6.24 -5.99
N GLN A 172 -15.83 -5.76 -4.81
CA GLN A 172 -14.54 -5.17 -4.58
C GLN A 172 -13.55 -6.31 -4.34
N ALA A 173 -12.42 -6.31 -5.03
CA ALA A 173 -11.57 -7.50 -5.13
C ALA A 173 -10.10 -7.15 -5.23
N VAL A 174 -9.23 -8.13 -5.00
CA VAL A 174 -7.85 -8.09 -5.49
C VAL A 174 -7.77 -8.87 -6.80
N TYR A 175 -7.15 -8.25 -7.78
CA TYR A 175 -6.87 -8.84 -9.09
C TYR A 175 -5.39 -9.11 -9.25
N ARG A 176 -5.05 -10.03 -10.15
CA ARG A 176 -3.69 -10.34 -10.57
C ARG A 176 -3.59 -10.18 -12.09
N ILE A 177 -2.54 -9.49 -12.54
CA ILE A 177 -2.13 -9.42 -13.95
C ILE A 177 -0.92 -10.33 -14.10
N ASP A 178 -1.01 -11.33 -14.95
CA ASP A 178 0.10 -12.25 -15.27
C ASP A 178 1.04 -11.64 -16.31
N VAL A 179 2.23 -12.22 -16.47
CA VAL A 179 3.25 -11.72 -17.40
C VAL A 179 2.80 -11.75 -18.86
N ASP A 180 1.89 -12.66 -19.20
CA ASP A 180 1.27 -12.76 -20.53
C ASP A 180 0.11 -11.77 -20.75
N GLY A 181 -0.21 -10.95 -19.73
CA GLY A 181 -1.28 -9.97 -19.77
C GLY A 181 -2.65 -10.52 -19.36
N SER A 182 -2.78 -11.80 -19.04
CA SER A 182 -4.03 -12.36 -18.54
C SER A 182 -4.36 -11.79 -17.14
N ILE A 183 -5.67 -11.60 -16.87
CA ILE A 183 -6.15 -11.00 -15.62
C ILE A 183 -7.00 -12.00 -14.88
N HIS A 184 -6.79 -12.10 -13.58
CA HIS A 184 -7.52 -12.98 -12.68
C HIS A 184 -8.02 -12.24 -11.47
N ARG A 185 -9.27 -12.49 -11.07
CA ARG A 185 -9.82 -12.02 -9.79
C ARG A 185 -9.53 -13.07 -8.73
N ILE A 186 -8.67 -12.76 -7.75
CA ILE A 186 -8.09 -13.76 -6.86
C ILE A 186 -8.53 -13.68 -5.41
N VAL A 187 -9.00 -12.50 -4.94
CA VAL A 187 -9.55 -12.31 -3.58
C VAL A 187 -10.86 -11.55 -3.69
N THR A 188 -11.92 -12.11 -3.13
CA THR A 188 -13.29 -11.54 -3.16
C THR A 188 -13.94 -11.46 -1.79
N ASP A 189 -13.24 -11.90 -0.75
CA ASP A 189 -13.74 -12.04 0.63
C ASP A 189 -13.06 -11.07 1.62
N ALA A 190 -12.20 -10.18 1.13
CA ALA A 190 -11.54 -9.16 1.97
C ALA A 190 -12.43 -7.93 2.23
N GLY A 191 -13.66 -7.87 1.72
CA GLY A 191 -14.47 -6.65 1.79
C GLY A 191 -13.92 -5.55 0.88
N LYS A 192 -13.82 -4.31 1.38
CA LYS A 192 -13.22 -3.20 0.66
C LYS A 192 -11.68 -3.25 0.82
N CYS A 193 -11.05 -3.97 -0.10
CA CYS A 193 -9.59 -4.13 -0.11
C CYS A 193 -8.87 -2.82 -0.45
N ASN A 194 -7.81 -2.51 0.29
CA ASN A 194 -6.94 -1.35 0.11
C ASN A 194 -5.50 -1.82 -0.11
N GLY A 195 -4.59 -1.63 0.84
CA GLY A 195 -3.21 -2.05 0.72
C GLY A 195 -3.04 -3.54 0.40
N VAL A 196 -2.07 -3.85 -0.46
CA VAL A 196 -1.70 -5.23 -0.81
C VAL A 196 -0.18 -5.40 -0.81
N ALA A 197 0.31 -6.52 -0.24
CA ALA A 197 1.75 -6.84 -0.24
C ALA A 197 1.99 -8.34 -0.35
N VAL A 198 2.95 -8.73 -1.20
CA VAL A 198 3.49 -10.09 -1.25
C VAL A 198 4.63 -10.21 -0.24
N SER A 199 4.66 -11.29 0.53
CA SER A 199 5.75 -11.57 1.47
C SER A 199 7.09 -11.80 0.76
N PRO A 200 8.24 -11.54 1.41
CA PRO A 200 9.56 -11.78 0.82
C PRO A 200 9.78 -13.25 0.40
N ASP A 201 9.19 -14.19 1.10
CA ASP A 201 9.28 -15.63 0.78
C ASP A 201 8.30 -16.07 -0.33
N GLN A 202 7.51 -15.14 -0.88
CA GLN A 202 6.54 -15.35 -1.97
C GLN A 202 5.40 -16.33 -1.62
N LYS A 203 5.13 -16.59 -0.32
CA LYS A 203 4.14 -17.55 0.13
C LYS A 203 2.89 -16.93 0.75
N SER A 204 2.90 -15.62 0.98
CA SER A 204 1.76 -14.91 1.53
C SER A 204 1.40 -13.69 0.70
N LEU A 205 0.10 -13.45 0.54
CA LEU A 205 -0.46 -12.18 0.11
C LEU A 205 -1.16 -11.57 1.33
N TYR A 206 -0.73 -10.37 1.72
CA TYR A 206 -1.38 -9.59 2.75
C TYR A 206 -2.33 -8.59 2.10
N VAL A 207 -3.55 -8.51 2.61
CA VAL A 207 -4.60 -7.63 2.09
C VAL A 207 -5.20 -6.86 3.24
N VAL A 208 -5.21 -5.56 3.10
CA VAL A 208 -5.93 -4.66 4.00
C VAL A 208 -7.39 -4.59 3.60
N SER A 209 -8.29 -4.66 4.57
CA SER A 209 -9.68 -4.27 4.45
C SER A 209 -9.90 -2.98 5.22
N ASN A 210 -10.39 -1.95 4.52
CA ASN A 210 -10.83 -0.68 5.10
C ASN A 210 -12.21 -0.33 4.56
N ASP A 211 -13.23 -1.04 5.06
CA ASP A 211 -14.60 -0.86 4.59
C ASP A 211 -15.35 0.19 5.42
N ASN A 212 -15.07 1.45 5.14
CA ASN A 212 -15.74 2.59 5.76
C ASN A 212 -17.21 2.79 5.30
N GLY A 213 -17.74 1.90 4.46
CA GLY A 213 -19.11 1.97 3.92
C GLY A 213 -19.32 3.05 2.85
N ASN A 214 -18.33 3.90 2.56
CA ASN A 214 -18.46 4.96 1.57
C ASN A 214 -18.10 4.43 0.17
N THR A 215 -18.94 4.71 -0.82
CA THR A 215 -18.76 4.25 -2.21
C THR A 215 -18.58 5.38 -3.22
N GLY A 216 -18.64 6.61 -2.75
CA GLY A 216 -18.45 7.78 -3.58
C GLY A 216 -19.34 8.95 -3.17
N ILE A 217 -18.91 10.13 -3.57
CA ILE A 217 -19.52 11.38 -3.23
C ILE A 217 -20.77 11.61 -4.10
N GLY A 218 -21.87 11.98 -3.47
CA GLY A 218 -23.12 12.37 -4.14
C GLY A 218 -23.94 11.21 -4.74
N ARG A 219 -23.56 9.95 -4.48
CA ARG A 219 -24.33 8.78 -4.94
C ARG A 219 -25.50 8.41 -4.06
N LEU A 220 -25.35 8.65 -2.76
CA LEU A 220 -26.38 8.39 -1.77
C LEU A 220 -26.87 9.70 -1.17
N PRO A 221 -28.13 9.77 -0.71
CA PRO A 221 -28.61 10.90 0.09
C PRO A 221 -27.64 11.16 1.27
N LYS A 222 -27.44 12.42 1.63
CA LYS A 222 -26.49 12.83 2.69
C LYS A 222 -26.75 12.20 4.05
N ASP A 223 -28.00 11.83 4.32
CA ASP A 223 -28.48 11.18 5.54
C ASP A 223 -28.44 9.65 5.50
N THR A 224 -27.97 9.06 4.39
CA THR A 224 -27.83 7.61 4.30
C THR A 224 -26.68 7.16 5.20
N PRO A 225 -26.94 6.32 6.24
CA PRO A 225 -25.90 5.83 7.10
C PRO A 225 -24.85 5.01 6.34
N ALA A 226 -23.58 5.31 6.54
CA ALA A 226 -22.50 4.46 6.04
C ALA A 226 -22.57 3.09 6.76
N ARG A 227 -22.67 2.01 5.99
CA ARG A 227 -22.63 0.66 6.52
C ARG A 227 -21.18 0.17 6.50
N LYS A 228 -20.46 0.38 7.60
CA LYS A 228 -19.09 -0.10 7.75
C LYS A 228 -19.03 -1.62 7.68
N GLY A 229 -18.02 -2.13 6.97
CA GLY A 229 -17.66 -3.54 6.89
C GLY A 229 -16.41 -3.86 7.69
N ALA A 230 -15.60 -4.79 7.20
CA ALA A 230 -14.38 -5.23 7.88
C ALA A 230 -13.32 -4.11 7.88
N MET A 231 -12.66 -3.95 9.04
CA MET A 231 -11.51 -3.09 9.26
C MET A 231 -10.36 -3.98 9.75
N ALA A 232 -9.59 -4.54 8.81
CA ALA A 232 -8.70 -5.64 9.15
C ALA A 232 -7.45 -5.72 8.27
N LEU A 233 -6.43 -6.41 8.79
CA LEU A 233 -5.30 -6.92 8.04
C LEU A 233 -5.44 -8.42 7.90
N HIS A 234 -5.59 -8.90 6.67
CA HIS A 234 -5.76 -10.30 6.33
C HIS A 234 -4.48 -10.90 5.74
N ALA A 235 -4.28 -12.20 5.98
CA ALA A 235 -3.26 -12.99 5.34
C ALA A 235 -3.90 -14.12 4.52
N TYR A 236 -3.39 -14.26 3.30
CA TYR A 236 -3.76 -15.32 2.34
C TYR A 236 -2.54 -16.18 2.04
N ASP A 237 -2.73 -17.48 1.93
CA ASP A 237 -1.71 -18.37 1.38
C ASP A 237 -1.60 -18.12 -0.13
N LEU A 238 -0.40 -17.75 -0.58
CA LEU A 238 -0.12 -17.49 -1.99
C LEU A 238 0.54 -18.73 -2.61
N ALA A 239 -0.17 -19.40 -3.50
CA ALA A 239 0.34 -20.56 -4.19
C ALA A 239 1.33 -20.19 -5.32
N PRO A 240 2.20 -21.12 -5.76
CA PRO A 240 3.16 -20.86 -6.84
C PRO A 240 2.54 -20.43 -8.17
N ASP A 241 1.28 -20.77 -8.43
CA ASP A 241 0.51 -20.34 -9.61
C ASP A 241 -0.11 -18.94 -9.42
N GLY A 242 0.05 -18.31 -8.24
CA GLY A 242 -0.48 -17.00 -7.90
C GLY A 242 -1.94 -16.99 -7.47
N THR A 243 -2.54 -18.14 -7.22
CA THR A 243 -3.83 -18.20 -6.53
C THR A 243 -3.66 -17.87 -5.05
N ALA A 244 -4.66 -17.22 -4.47
CA ALA A 244 -4.65 -16.81 -3.07
C ALA A 244 -5.81 -17.50 -2.32
N LYS A 245 -5.53 -18.03 -1.13
CA LYS A 245 -6.53 -18.65 -0.26
C LYS A 245 -6.49 -18.01 1.11
N PHE A 246 -7.65 -17.56 1.61
CA PHE A 246 -7.74 -16.96 2.95
C PHE A 246 -7.14 -17.90 4.00
N ARG A 247 -6.25 -17.35 4.82
CA ARG A 247 -5.59 -18.07 5.91
C ARG A 247 -6.13 -17.63 7.27
N LYS A 248 -6.05 -16.33 7.54
CA LYS A 248 -6.55 -15.74 8.79
C LYS A 248 -6.60 -14.22 8.74
N THR A 249 -7.37 -13.62 9.63
CA THR A 249 -7.24 -12.22 10.01
C THR A 249 -6.08 -12.09 11.00
N LEU A 250 -5.08 -11.27 10.65
CA LEU A 250 -3.92 -11.01 11.52
C LEU A 250 -4.28 -10.00 12.61
N VAL A 251 -4.97 -8.91 12.20
CA VAL A 251 -5.39 -7.83 13.10
C VAL A 251 -6.79 -7.41 12.71
N ASP A 252 -7.65 -7.28 13.70
CA ASP A 252 -8.98 -6.68 13.60
C ASP A 252 -8.93 -5.32 14.29
N TYR A 253 -9.28 -4.26 13.56
CA TYR A 253 -9.26 -2.88 14.06
C TYR A 253 -10.62 -2.39 14.53
N ALA A 254 -11.69 -3.14 14.26
CA ALA A 254 -13.04 -2.71 14.65
C ALA A 254 -13.15 -2.42 16.16
N PRO A 255 -13.87 -1.38 16.59
CA PRO A 255 -14.74 -0.49 15.80
C PRO A 255 -14.01 0.71 15.15
N GLN A 256 -12.69 0.86 15.33
CA GLN A 256 -11.90 1.94 14.77
C GLN A 256 -11.77 1.81 13.25
N ASP A 257 -11.30 2.86 12.58
CA ASP A 257 -10.95 2.81 11.18
C ASP A 257 -9.67 1.97 10.98
N GLY A 258 -9.68 1.20 9.91
CA GLY A 258 -8.63 0.25 9.61
C GLY A 258 -7.41 0.85 8.94
N PRO A 259 -6.52 -0.02 8.47
CA PRO A 259 -5.32 0.39 7.79
C PRO A 259 -5.58 0.84 6.35
N ASP A 260 -4.56 1.42 5.73
CA ASP A 260 -4.53 1.89 4.35
C ASP A 260 -3.45 1.13 3.57
N GLY A 261 -2.31 1.73 3.26
CA GLY A 261 -1.21 1.05 2.58
C GLY A 261 -0.33 0.22 3.52
N LEU A 262 0.46 -0.69 2.95
CA LEU A 262 1.45 -1.48 3.69
C LEU A 262 2.63 -1.92 2.84
N VAL A 263 3.74 -2.27 3.51
CA VAL A 263 4.92 -2.86 2.88
C VAL A 263 5.57 -3.88 3.81
N CYS A 264 6.30 -4.86 3.23
CA CYS A 264 7.12 -5.80 4.00
C CYS A 264 8.57 -5.30 4.11
N ASP A 265 9.24 -5.58 5.23
CA ASP A 265 10.69 -5.58 5.29
C ASP A 265 11.26 -6.95 4.88
N LYS A 266 12.59 -7.07 4.79
CA LYS A 266 13.27 -8.33 4.40
C LYS A 266 13.05 -9.47 5.37
N ASP A 267 12.77 -9.17 6.64
CA ASP A 267 12.48 -10.17 7.67
C ASP A 267 11.02 -10.63 7.63
N GLY A 268 10.20 -10.03 6.75
CA GLY A 268 8.77 -10.33 6.58
C GLY A 268 7.86 -9.55 7.53
N ASN A 269 8.38 -8.61 8.32
CA ASN A 269 7.54 -7.77 9.16
C ASN A 269 6.70 -6.84 8.29
N LEU A 270 5.49 -6.54 8.75
CA LEU A 270 4.48 -5.75 8.06
C LEU A 270 4.48 -4.33 8.63
N TRP A 271 4.78 -3.36 7.80
CA TRP A 271 4.74 -1.93 8.12
C TRP A 271 3.45 -1.37 7.54
N VAL A 272 2.51 -1.03 8.41
CA VAL A 272 1.11 -0.79 8.05
C VAL A 272 0.71 0.64 8.43
N ALA A 273 0.22 1.40 7.45
CA ALA A 273 -0.33 2.74 7.66
C ALA A 273 -1.73 2.61 8.28
N VAL A 274 -1.87 2.89 9.59
CA VAL A 274 -3.13 2.72 10.32
C VAL A 274 -3.81 4.07 10.50
N ARG A 275 -5.06 4.16 10.07
CA ARG A 275 -5.86 5.41 10.06
C ARG A 275 -6.80 5.54 11.25
N ASP A 276 -6.61 4.77 12.31
CA ASP A 276 -7.33 4.94 13.56
C ASP A 276 -7.03 6.33 14.16
N GLU A 277 -8.03 7.21 14.18
CA GLU A 277 -7.88 8.60 14.70
C GLU A 277 -7.43 8.66 16.16
N THR A 278 -7.66 7.61 16.93
CA THR A 278 -7.24 7.54 18.34
C THR A 278 -5.76 7.18 18.48
N LYS A 279 -5.18 6.49 17.48
CA LYS A 279 -3.78 6.06 17.45
C LYS A 279 -3.24 6.00 16.03
N PRO A 280 -3.23 7.15 15.30
CA PRO A 280 -2.77 7.15 13.92
C PRO A 280 -1.26 6.94 13.84
N GLY A 281 -0.81 6.18 12.84
CA GLY A 281 0.62 5.96 12.67
C GLY A 281 0.96 4.70 11.91
N ILE A 282 2.26 4.41 11.85
CA ILE A 282 2.75 3.16 11.27
C ILE A 282 2.86 2.12 12.38
N HIS A 283 2.06 1.08 12.26
CA HIS A 283 2.10 -0.07 13.14
C HIS A 283 2.94 -1.17 12.48
N VAL A 284 3.91 -1.71 13.21
CA VAL A 284 4.77 -2.77 12.71
C VAL A 284 4.36 -4.09 13.36
N TYR A 285 4.06 -5.08 12.51
CA TYR A 285 3.64 -6.41 12.97
C TYR A 285 4.60 -7.49 12.47
N SER A 286 4.73 -8.57 13.23
CA SER A 286 5.32 -9.80 12.71
C SER A 286 4.41 -10.44 11.64
N PRO A 287 4.91 -11.42 10.84
CA PRO A 287 4.09 -12.17 9.88
C PRO A 287 2.87 -12.87 10.51
N GLU A 288 2.90 -13.12 11.82
CA GLU A 288 1.80 -13.74 12.59
C GLU A 288 0.78 -12.73 13.12
N GLY A 289 1.06 -11.42 13.00
CA GLY A 289 0.21 -10.32 13.47
C GLY A 289 0.55 -9.81 14.89
N LYS A 290 1.71 -10.19 15.45
CA LYS A 290 2.16 -9.65 16.75
C LYS A 290 2.69 -8.23 16.55
N VAL A 291 2.27 -7.29 17.40
CA VAL A 291 2.79 -5.93 17.42
C VAL A 291 4.27 -5.93 17.81
N LEU A 292 5.11 -5.32 16.98
CA LEU A 292 6.56 -5.18 17.19
C LEU A 292 6.97 -3.76 17.52
N SER A 293 6.37 -2.76 16.85
CA SER A 293 6.71 -1.34 17.03
C SER A 293 5.59 -0.42 16.58
N TYR A 294 5.71 0.86 16.88
CA TYR A 294 4.76 1.90 16.49
C TYR A 294 5.49 3.22 16.25
N ILE A 295 5.18 3.87 15.13
CA ILE A 295 5.65 5.21 14.77
C ILE A 295 4.45 6.13 14.69
N LYS A 296 4.36 7.11 15.59
CA LYS A 296 3.29 8.10 15.58
C LYS A 296 3.43 9.04 14.39
N THR A 297 2.34 9.23 13.63
CA THR A 297 2.24 10.20 12.53
C THR A 297 0.91 10.95 12.61
N GLU A 298 0.66 11.91 11.71
CA GLU A 298 -0.72 12.26 11.35
C GLU A 298 -1.38 11.07 10.60
N LEU A 299 -2.65 11.15 10.22
CA LEU A 299 -3.35 10.06 9.53
C LEU A 299 -2.56 9.61 8.27
N PRO A 300 -1.84 8.46 8.32
CA PRO A 300 -1.05 8.01 7.22
C PRO A 300 -1.91 7.35 6.15
N THR A 301 -1.41 7.33 4.92
CA THR A 301 -2.06 6.70 3.78
C THR A 301 -1.24 5.52 3.26
N ASN A 302 0.06 5.70 3.05
CA ASN A 302 0.90 4.66 2.50
C ASN A 302 2.34 4.72 3.03
N VAL A 303 3.11 3.68 2.76
CA VAL A 303 4.50 3.53 3.19
C VAL A 303 5.35 2.86 2.12
N GLY A 304 6.64 3.21 2.06
CA GLY A 304 7.59 2.58 1.17
C GLY A 304 9.01 2.71 1.68
N PHE A 305 9.81 1.66 1.55
CA PHE A 305 11.22 1.71 1.92
C PHE A 305 12.08 2.31 0.81
N GLY A 306 13.14 2.97 1.22
CA GLY A 306 14.22 3.40 0.35
C GLY A 306 14.99 2.24 -0.28
N ARG A 307 15.95 2.59 -1.13
CA ARG A 307 16.83 1.63 -1.83
C ARG A 307 18.31 1.96 -1.63
N GLY A 308 19.19 0.98 -1.83
CA GLY A 308 20.64 1.16 -1.73
C GLY A 308 21.04 1.67 -0.35
N ALA A 309 21.75 2.79 -0.27
CA ALA A 309 22.19 3.40 0.99
C ALA A 309 21.01 3.85 1.89
N GLU A 310 19.82 4.04 1.32
CA GLU A 310 18.60 4.43 2.03
C GLU A 310 17.66 3.23 2.30
N SER A 311 18.11 1.98 2.12
CA SER A 311 17.30 0.76 2.30
C SER A 311 16.64 0.62 3.68
N LYS A 312 17.22 1.30 4.69
CA LYS A 312 16.71 1.40 6.06
C LYS A 312 15.94 2.70 6.35
N THR A 313 15.56 3.44 5.32
CA THR A 313 14.70 4.63 5.46
C THR A 313 13.29 4.29 5.04
N LEU A 314 12.33 4.49 5.93
CA LEU A 314 10.91 4.40 5.62
C LEU A 314 10.39 5.77 5.21
N TYR A 315 9.74 5.85 4.06
CA TYR A 315 8.98 6.99 3.59
C TYR A 315 7.50 6.77 3.88
N ILE A 316 6.82 7.81 4.33
CA ILE A 316 5.42 7.75 4.80
C ILE A 316 4.65 8.90 4.17
N THR A 317 3.59 8.60 3.45
CA THR A 317 2.61 9.60 3.01
C THR A 317 1.53 9.78 4.06
N ALA A 318 1.20 11.02 4.39
CA ALA A 318 0.16 11.36 5.35
C ALA A 318 -0.35 12.78 5.10
N GLY A 319 -1.67 12.96 5.10
CA GLY A 319 -2.27 14.25 4.78
C GLY A 319 -1.77 14.79 3.43
N LYS A 320 -1.18 15.98 3.42
CA LYS A 320 -0.57 16.62 2.24
C LYS A 320 0.96 16.47 2.18
N SER A 321 1.50 15.59 3.00
CA SER A 321 2.92 15.58 3.32
C SER A 321 3.58 14.25 2.97
N LEU A 322 4.91 14.30 2.81
CA LEU A 322 5.77 13.13 2.81
C LEU A 322 6.74 13.24 3.98
N TYR A 323 6.85 12.16 4.72
CA TYR A 323 7.77 12.00 5.84
C TYR A 323 8.82 10.94 5.54
N ARG A 324 9.91 10.97 6.29
CA ARG A 324 10.88 9.88 6.36
C ARG A 324 11.32 9.63 7.80
N ILE A 325 11.72 8.39 8.07
CA ILE A 325 12.32 7.98 9.34
C ILE A 325 13.33 6.87 9.10
N LYS A 326 14.43 6.88 9.85
CA LYS A 326 15.41 5.78 9.85
C LYS A 326 14.88 4.61 10.67
N THR A 327 15.12 3.41 10.18
CA THR A 327 14.75 2.15 10.82
C THR A 327 15.98 1.24 10.93
N ASN A 328 15.89 0.20 11.75
CA ASN A 328 16.92 -0.85 11.80
C ASN A 328 16.67 -1.96 10.79
N LYS A 329 15.51 -1.94 10.12
CA LYS A 329 15.08 -2.94 9.14
C LYS A 329 15.29 -2.43 7.72
N GLU A 330 15.59 -3.35 6.83
CA GLU A 330 15.66 -3.07 5.39
C GLU A 330 14.36 -3.45 4.71
N GLY A 331 13.87 -2.56 3.85
CA GLY A 331 12.70 -2.86 3.03
C GLY A 331 12.96 -4.02 2.06
N TYR A 332 11.95 -4.88 1.90
CA TYR A 332 11.97 -5.85 0.81
C TYR A 332 11.78 -5.14 -0.53
N GLN A 333 12.62 -5.47 -1.47
CA GLN A 333 12.58 -4.96 -2.84
C GLN A 333 12.71 -6.13 -3.81
N LEU A 334 12.00 -6.05 -4.94
CA LEU A 334 12.19 -7.03 -6.00
C LEU A 334 13.66 -7.08 -6.43
N PRO A 335 14.21 -8.28 -6.64
CA PRO A 335 15.52 -8.42 -7.28
C PRO A 335 15.52 -7.72 -8.63
N ALA A 336 16.58 -6.96 -8.92
CA ALA A 336 16.78 -6.40 -10.24
C ALA A 336 17.00 -7.53 -11.27
N LYS A 337 16.45 -7.37 -12.47
CA LYS A 337 16.70 -8.27 -13.59
C LYS A 337 17.92 -7.84 -14.38
#